data_1bcd13ee2a92eeaf14a6f4d6ecb5bc0e
#
_entry.id   1bcd13ee2a92eeaf14a6f4d6ecb5bc0e
#
_cell.length_a   1.000
_cell.length_b   1.000
_cell.length_c   1.000
_cell.angle_alpha   90.00
_cell.angle_beta   90.00
_cell.angle_gamma   90.00
#
_symmetry.space_group_name_H-M   'P 1'
#
loop_
_entity.id
_entity.type
_entity.pdbx_description
1 polymer ?
#
loop_
_entity_poly.entity_id
_entity_poly.type
_entity_poly.pdbx_seq_one_letter_code
_entity_poly.pdbx_strand_id
1 'polypeptide(L)'
;MNPDQAVPESMVNALYSVHEPARKEPIDELIERAEAAGLNIAHDDKNTPADIAVQIWLAKPDLLERQHAETVAFNRSNFTYFAGTSIKRAGSEGQIVISEAQCREMEALMDPWFESKRRGRGSRVFVFPQENRIWILVRHGQPMRREGEHKEDGKDGIAFYRPQKDDVLIYDAEIDEIGVNAETKGERELYLRTLGMVLFGEDAHFERAERYNLKPLIDNGPAALVCADIPGLSRVRFVEFGRMWDGTCPEYETRRSDDLFETYGGDWAARLSLGRLTYAKFKVAFDGDKKERSVMIRPVNVARYERDADTSLVEAWLKARGFWKLQTEADSDDDFEVLESA
;
A
#
# COMPACT_ATOMS: atom_id res chain seq x y z
N MET A 1 -8.60 5.98 24.91
CA MET A 1 -8.22 6.97 25.94
C MET A 1 -9.07 8.22 25.76
N ASN A 2 -9.47 8.86 26.86
CA ASN A 2 -10.14 10.16 26.85
C ASN A 2 -9.37 11.08 27.81
N PRO A 3 -8.26 11.70 27.35
CA PRO A 3 -7.44 12.52 28.22
C PRO A 3 -8.18 13.79 28.62
N ASP A 4 -7.99 14.22 29.88
CA ASP A 4 -8.44 15.51 30.38
C ASP A 4 -7.69 16.63 29.65
N GLN A 5 -8.36 17.76 29.38
CA GLN A 5 -7.75 18.95 28.76
C GLN A 5 -6.56 19.54 29.56
N ALA A 6 -6.50 19.24 30.86
CA ALA A 6 -5.37 19.64 31.70
C ALA A 6 -4.08 18.83 31.44
N VAL A 7 -4.18 17.71 30.73
CA VAL A 7 -3.01 16.87 30.40
C VAL A 7 -2.26 17.51 29.24
N PRO A 8 -0.94 17.77 29.38
CA PRO A 8 -0.14 18.32 28.29
C PRO A 8 -0.21 17.46 27.02
N GLU A 9 -0.32 18.08 25.86
CA GLU A 9 -0.40 17.40 24.56
C GLU A 9 0.76 16.40 24.34
N SER A 10 1.97 16.76 24.78
CA SER A 10 3.14 15.87 24.73
C SER A 10 2.94 14.58 25.52
N MET A 11 2.26 14.66 26.67
CA MET A 11 1.96 13.49 27.48
C MET A 11 0.86 12.63 26.86
N VAL A 12 -0.13 13.25 26.27
CA VAL A 12 -1.19 12.55 25.52
C VAL A 12 -0.57 11.79 24.35
N ASN A 13 0.28 12.43 23.57
CA ASN A 13 0.99 11.79 22.46
C ASN A 13 1.88 10.63 22.91
N ALA A 14 2.58 10.80 24.04
CA ALA A 14 3.38 9.74 24.65
C ALA A 14 2.53 8.52 25.02
N LEU A 15 1.39 8.75 25.66
CA LEU A 15 0.46 7.67 26.06
C LEU A 15 -0.12 6.93 24.84
N TYR A 16 -0.42 7.63 23.75
CA TYR A 16 -0.83 6.99 22.48
C TYR A 16 0.29 6.15 21.91
N SER A 17 1.51 6.68 21.84
CA SER A 17 2.68 5.96 21.32
C SER A 17 3.02 4.69 22.10
N VAL A 18 2.82 4.71 23.43
CA VAL A 18 3.02 3.54 24.30
C VAL A 18 1.86 2.53 24.17
N HIS A 19 0.62 3.03 24.08
CA HIS A 19 -0.55 2.17 24.13
C HIS A 19 -0.78 1.38 22.84
N GLU A 20 -0.42 1.92 21.71
CA GLU A 20 -0.64 1.31 20.40
C GLU A 20 0.22 0.05 20.20
N PRO A 21 1.56 0.07 20.39
CA PRO A 21 2.41 -1.12 20.30
C PRO A 21 2.02 -2.21 21.29
N ALA A 22 1.68 -1.81 22.54
CA ALA A 22 1.29 -2.75 23.60
C ALA A 22 0.02 -3.57 23.28
N ARG A 23 -0.75 -3.20 22.25
CA ARG A 23 -1.99 -3.90 21.84
C ARG A 23 -1.87 -4.68 20.54
N LYS A 24 -1.07 -4.22 19.60
CA LYS A 24 -1.11 -4.67 18.20
C LYS A 24 0.07 -5.49 17.77
N GLU A 25 1.24 -5.27 18.37
CA GLU A 25 2.50 -5.84 17.91
C GLU A 25 3.03 -6.91 18.87
N PRO A 26 3.74 -7.91 18.36
CA PRO A 26 4.55 -8.78 19.19
C PRO A 26 5.58 -7.94 19.96
N ILE A 27 5.46 -7.90 21.26
CA ILE A 27 6.36 -7.12 22.12
C ILE A 27 7.81 -7.60 21.99
N ASP A 28 8.00 -8.86 21.61
CA ASP A 28 9.32 -9.47 21.43
C ASP A 28 10.12 -8.77 20.32
N GLU A 29 9.50 -8.43 19.19
CA GLU A 29 10.17 -7.67 18.13
C GLU A 29 10.60 -6.27 18.58
N LEU A 30 9.80 -5.64 19.43
CA LEU A 30 10.10 -4.32 19.97
C LEU A 30 11.29 -4.39 20.94
N ILE A 31 11.38 -5.45 21.73
CA ILE A 31 12.51 -5.71 22.61
C ILE A 31 13.79 -5.92 21.78
N GLU A 32 13.74 -6.80 20.78
CA GLU A 32 14.89 -7.07 19.89
C GLU A 32 15.40 -5.79 19.21
N ARG A 33 14.51 -4.94 18.75
CA ARG A 33 14.87 -3.64 18.14
C ARG A 33 15.48 -2.67 19.14
N ALA A 34 14.98 -2.66 20.37
CA ALA A 34 15.55 -1.83 21.45
C ALA A 34 16.97 -2.29 21.83
N GLU A 35 17.17 -3.60 21.96
CA GLU A 35 18.48 -4.21 22.24
C GLU A 35 19.47 -3.96 21.09
N ALA A 36 19.04 -4.14 19.85
CA ALA A 36 19.82 -3.80 18.65
C ALA A 36 20.23 -2.32 18.60
N ALA A 37 19.39 -1.44 19.17
CA ALA A 37 19.69 -0.02 19.33
C ALA A 37 20.56 0.31 20.56
N GLY A 38 21.03 -0.72 21.30
CA GLY A 38 21.90 -0.60 22.46
C GLY A 38 21.16 -0.20 23.76
N LEU A 39 19.84 -0.35 23.79
CA LEU A 39 19.05 -0.08 25.01
C LEU A 39 19.02 -1.31 25.91
N ASN A 40 19.13 -1.09 27.20
CA ASN A 40 18.95 -2.13 28.21
C ASN A 40 17.53 -2.00 28.78
N ILE A 41 16.63 -2.83 28.28
CA ILE A 41 15.20 -2.82 28.66
C ILE A 41 14.92 -3.99 29.61
N ALA A 42 14.29 -3.71 30.75
CA ALA A 42 13.84 -4.76 31.66
C ALA A 42 12.58 -5.42 31.06
N HIS A 43 12.66 -6.73 30.81
CA HIS A 43 11.60 -7.53 30.18
C HIS A 43 11.41 -8.89 30.85
N ASP A 44 11.51 -8.92 32.18
CA ASP A 44 11.21 -10.12 32.98
C ASP A 44 9.68 -10.38 33.09
N ASP A 45 9.31 -11.52 33.66
CA ASP A 45 7.91 -11.94 33.81
C ASP A 45 7.00 -10.94 34.59
N LYS A 46 7.57 -9.91 35.17
CA LYS A 46 6.86 -8.86 35.92
C LYS A 46 6.54 -7.65 35.06
N ASN A 47 7.19 -7.49 33.94
CA ASN A 47 6.98 -6.35 33.04
C ASN A 47 5.84 -6.64 32.05
N THR A 48 4.86 -5.77 32.06
CA THR A 48 3.81 -5.81 31.05
C THR A 48 4.31 -5.24 29.72
N PRO A 49 3.68 -5.55 28.57
CA PRO A 49 3.99 -4.90 27.30
C PRO A 49 3.98 -3.37 27.37
N ALA A 50 3.10 -2.79 28.20
CA ALA A 50 3.05 -1.34 28.40
C ALA A 50 4.27 -0.83 29.19
N ASP A 51 4.73 -1.56 30.18
CA ASP A 51 5.94 -1.18 30.95
C ASP A 51 7.19 -1.17 30.04
N ILE A 52 7.29 -2.15 29.15
CA ILE A 52 8.36 -2.25 28.16
C ILE A 52 8.29 -1.06 27.18
N ALA A 53 7.10 -0.78 26.64
CA ALA A 53 6.90 0.34 25.71
C ALA A 53 7.22 1.70 26.40
N VAL A 54 6.87 1.89 27.67
CA VAL A 54 7.24 3.09 28.44
C VAL A 54 8.75 3.23 28.59
N GLN A 55 9.46 2.15 28.92
CA GLN A 55 10.92 2.17 29.03
C GLN A 55 11.57 2.59 27.70
N ILE A 56 11.11 2.01 26.59
CA ILE A 56 11.61 2.35 25.25
C ILE A 56 11.28 3.80 24.91
N TRP A 57 10.06 4.27 25.20
CA TRP A 57 9.68 5.66 24.95
C TRP A 57 10.55 6.65 25.71
N LEU A 58 10.85 6.36 26.98
CA LEU A 58 11.70 7.22 27.80
C LEU A 58 13.15 7.25 27.31
N ALA A 59 13.66 6.13 26.79
CA ALA A 59 15.04 6.02 26.35
C ALA A 59 15.24 6.51 24.90
N LYS A 60 14.32 6.16 23.99
CA LYS A 60 14.42 6.44 22.55
C LYS A 60 13.04 6.44 21.89
N PRO A 61 12.26 7.54 21.99
CA PRO A 61 10.89 7.63 21.47
C PRO A 61 10.79 7.36 19.96
N ASP A 62 11.84 7.66 19.20
CA ASP A 62 11.89 7.43 17.75
C ASP A 62 11.73 5.96 17.37
N LEU A 63 12.07 5.01 18.25
CA LEU A 63 11.83 3.59 17.99
C LEU A 63 10.35 3.26 17.93
N LEU A 64 9.54 3.80 18.84
CA LEU A 64 8.08 3.60 18.81
C LEU A 64 7.44 4.29 17.60
N GLU A 65 7.92 5.48 17.24
CA GLU A 65 7.44 6.16 16.05
C GLU A 65 7.74 5.37 14.78
N ARG A 66 8.95 4.81 14.68
CA ARG A 66 9.34 3.96 13.56
C ARG A 66 8.51 2.67 13.51
N GLN A 67 8.26 2.02 14.65
CA GLN A 67 7.38 0.86 14.76
C GLN A 67 5.96 1.18 14.28
N HIS A 68 5.41 2.30 14.74
CA HIS A 68 4.09 2.75 14.28
C HIS A 68 4.07 2.98 12.76
N ALA A 69 5.08 3.68 12.22
CA ALA A 69 5.18 3.93 10.79
C ALA A 69 5.26 2.61 9.97
N GLU A 70 6.00 1.62 10.46
CA GLU A 70 6.11 0.29 9.84
C GLU A 70 4.75 -0.43 9.82
N THR A 71 4.05 -0.46 10.96
CA THR A 71 2.69 -1.02 11.06
C THR A 71 1.73 -0.35 10.08
N VAL A 72 1.78 0.99 9.98
CA VAL A 72 0.96 1.73 9.02
C VAL A 72 1.33 1.35 7.58
N ALA A 73 2.62 1.23 7.27
CA ALA A 73 3.07 0.88 5.93
C ALA A 73 2.55 -0.49 5.51
N PHE A 74 2.76 -1.52 6.32
CA PHE A 74 2.39 -2.90 5.98
C PHE A 74 0.88 -3.16 5.94
N ASN A 75 0.09 -2.34 6.61
CA ASN A 75 -1.38 -2.41 6.56
C ASN A 75 -1.99 -1.78 5.29
N ARG A 76 -1.18 -1.17 4.41
CA ARG A 76 -1.69 -0.61 3.14
C ARG A 76 -1.95 -1.70 2.12
N SER A 77 -3.10 -1.63 1.46
CA SER A 77 -3.57 -2.68 0.56
C SER A 77 -3.82 -2.24 -0.88
N ASN A 78 -3.95 -0.93 -1.15
CA ASN A 78 -4.32 -0.41 -2.48
C ASN A 78 -3.12 0.28 -3.13
N PHE A 79 -2.59 -0.27 -4.21
CA PHE A 79 -1.43 0.27 -4.90
C PHE A 79 -1.67 0.43 -6.40
N THR A 80 -1.08 1.50 -6.95
CA THR A 80 -0.93 1.73 -8.38
C THR A 80 0.52 1.48 -8.75
N TYR A 81 0.78 0.64 -9.75
CA TYR A 81 2.13 0.19 -10.09
C TYR A 81 2.69 0.91 -11.32
N PHE A 82 4.00 1.13 -11.30
CA PHE A 82 4.76 1.76 -12.38
C PHE A 82 6.07 0.99 -12.56
N ALA A 83 6.49 0.79 -13.80
CA ALA A 83 7.73 0.10 -14.12
C ALA A 83 8.88 1.09 -14.31
N GLY A 84 10.07 0.67 -13.92
CA GLY A 84 11.28 1.39 -14.27
C GLY A 84 11.67 1.18 -15.72
N THR A 85 12.35 2.17 -16.29
CA THR A 85 12.80 2.16 -17.70
C THR A 85 14.09 1.37 -17.91
N SER A 86 14.75 0.93 -16.85
CA SER A 86 16.07 0.28 -16.91
C SER A 86 16.02 -1.19 -16.54
N ILE A 87 15.75 -2.06 -17.52
CA ILE A 87 15.85 -3.53 -17.40
C ILE A 87 17.26 -4.01 -16.98
N LYS A 88 18.28 -3.15 -17.12
CA LYS A 88 19.70 -3.50 -16.88
C LYS A 88 20.09 -3.67 -15.42
N ARG A 89 19.24 -3.38 -14.43
CA ARG A 89 19.54 -3.55 -12.99
C ARG A 89 18.95 -4.81 -12.36
N ALA A 90 18.07 -5.51 -13.03
CA ALA A 90 17.53 -6.81 -12.58
C ALA A 90 18.58 -7.93 -12.44
N GLY A 91 19.85 -7.63 -12.53
CA GLY A 91 20.97 -8.57 -12.34
C GLY A 91 22.15 -7.98 -11.57
N SER A 92 22.04 -6.77 -11.02
CA SER A 92 23.09 -6.27 -10.13
C SER A 92 22.97 -6.96 -8.78
N GLU A 93 23.95 -7.79 -8.44
CA GLU A 93 24.15 -8.45 -7.15
C GLU A 93 24.32 -7.40 -6.02
N GLY A 94 23.24 -6.77 -5.59
CA GLY A 94 23.28 -5.83 -4.49
C GLY A 94 21.89 -5.42 -4.06
N GLN A 95 21.53 -5.73 -2.82
CA GLN A 95 20.33 -5.21 -2.19
C GLN A 95 20.39 -3.68 -2.22
N ILE A 96 19.40 -3.02 -2.85
CA ILE A 96 19.29 -1.57 -2.80
C ILE A 96 19.02 -1.17 -1.36
N VAL A 97 19.91 -0.36 -0.79
CA VAL A 97 19.78 0.19 0.56
C VAL A 97 19.58 1.69 0.43
N ILE A 98 18.48 2.19 0.92
CA ILE A 98 18.23 3.63 1.00
C ILE A 98 18.82 4.16 2.29
N SER A 99 19.83 5.02 2.18
CA SER A 99 20.50 5.63 3.31
C SER A 99 19.68 6.76 3.94
N GLU A 100 19.99 7.12 5.19
CA GLU A 100 19.39 8.30 5.83
C GLU A 100 19.66 9.61 5.07
N ALA A 101 20.80 9.72 4.39
CA ALA A 101 21.10 10.87 3.56
C ALA A 101 20.13 10.97 2.37
N GLN A 102 19.84 9.85 1.72
CA GLN A 102 18.84 9.79 0.64
C GLN A 102 17.41 10.03 1.16
N CYS A 103 17.07 9.58 2.36
CA CYS A 103 15.78 9.93 2.98
C CYS A 103 15.64 11.45 3.13
N ARG A 104 16.67 12.12 3.69
CA ARG A 104 16.71 13.59 3.82
C ARG A 104 16.66 14.31 2.48
N GLU A 105 17.29 13.78 1.46
CA GLU A 105 17.23 14.32 0.11
C GLU A 105 15.82 14.22 -0.48
N MET A 106 15.13 13.07 -0.31
CA MET A 106 13.73 12.92 -0.70
C MET A 106 12.83 13.92 0.01
N GLU A 107 12.97 14.08 1.33
CA GLU A 107 12.23 15.07 2.13
C GLU A 107 12.42 16.48 1.59
N ALA A 108 13.67 16.88 1.33
CA ALA A 108 14.01 18.20 0.80
C ALA A 108 13.43 18.45 -0.61
N LEU A 109 13.37 17.42 -1.46
CA LEU A 109 12.77 17.49 -2.79
C LEU A 109 11.24 17.58 -2.76
N MET A 110 10.59 16.91 -1.80
CA MET A 110 9.13 16.86 -1.68
C MET A 110 8.53 18.08 -0.97
N ASP A 111 9.21 18.64 0.03
CA ASP A 111 8.71 19.73 0.87
C ASP A 111 8.23 20.98 0.09
N PRO A 112 8.94 21.47 -0.96
CA PRO A 112 8.46 22.61 -1.75
C PRO A 112 7.12 22.34 -2.43
N TRP A 113 6.90 21.08 -2.89
CA TRP A 113 5.62 20.70 -3.49
C TRP A 113 4.50 20.66 -2.46
N PHE A 114 4.73 20.05 -1.28
CA PHE A 114 3.75 20.05 -0.20
C PHE A 114 3.38 21.45 0.24
N GLU A 115 4.36 22.34 0.38
CA GLU A 115 4.12 23.75 0.72
C GLU A 115 3.28 24.46 -0.35
N SER A 116 3.58 24.25 -1.65
CA SER A 116 2.80 24.81 -2.76
C SER A 116 1.32 24.37 -2.74
N LYS A 117 1.06 23.16 -2.19
CA LYS A 117 -0.29 22.61 -2.00
C LYS A 117 -0.90 22.96 -0.64
N ARG A 118 -0.31 23.91 0.12
CA ARG A 118 -0.74 24.35 1.46
C ARG A 118 -0.72 23.21 2.50
N ARG A 119 0.14 22.22 2.31
CA ARG A 119 0.28 21.08 3.22
C ARG A 119 1.38 21.29 4.28
N GLY A 120 2.18 22.34 4.15
CA GLY A 120 3.32 22.65 5.00
C GLY A 120 4.58 21.89 4.59
N ARG A 121 5.65 22.15 5.32
CA ARG A 121 6.95 21.47 5.21
C ARG A 121 7.13 20.49 6.36
N GLY A 122 8.22 19.74 6.34
CA GLY A 122 8.60 18.79 7.37
C GLY A 122 8.04 17.41 7.09
N SER A 123 8.02 17.02 5.81
CA SER A 123 7.80 15.61 5.45
C SER A 123 8.88 14.72 6.04
N ARG A 124 8.53 13.48 6.35
CA ARG A 124 9.47 12.48 6.89
C ARG A 124 9.36 11.18 6.09
N VAL A 125 10.51 10.60 5.81
CA VAL A 125 10.62 9.35 5.06
C VAL A 125 11.12 8.24 5.99
N PHE A 126 10.36 7.15 6.05
CA PHE A 126 10.72 5.94 6.78
C PHE A 126 10.91 4.80 5.78
N VAL A 127 11.99 4.04 5.94
CA VAL A 127 12.34 2.95 5.03
C VAL A 127 12.41 1.64 5.80
N PHE A 128 11.75 0.61 5.26
CA PHE A 128 11.65 -0.73 5.84
C PHE A 128 12.03 -1.76 4.78
N PRO A 129 13.27 -2.26 4.78
CA PRO A 129 13.69 -3.34 3.89
C PRO A 129 12.97 -4.65 4.25
N GLN A 130 12.45 -5.35 3.24
CA GLN A 130 11.80 -6.64 3.39
C GLN A 130 12.20 -7.54 2.21
N GLU A 131 13.08 -8.51 2.45
CA GLU A 131 13.57 -9.41 1.40
C GLU A 131 14.06 -8.63 0.15
N ASN A 132 13.36 -8.79 -0.97
CA ASN A 132 13.69 -8.13 -2.25
C ASN A 132 12.92 -6.81 -2.46
N ARG A 133 12.13 -6.38 -1.48
CA ARG A 133 11.30 -5.17 -1.54
C ARG A 133 11.70 -4.16 -0.50
N ILE A 134 11.53 -2.90 -0.84
CA ILE A 134 11.71 -1.79 0.08
C ILE A 134 10.39 -1.08 0.25
N TRP A 135 9.89 -1.08 1.48
CA TRP A 135 8.72 -0.30 1.85
C TRP A 135 9.16 1.08 2.29
N ILE A 136 8.50 2.10 1.80
CA ILE A 136 8.81 3.50 2.08
C ILE A 136 7.52 4.17 2.50
N LEU A 137 7.49 4.73 3.72
CA LEU A 137 6.38 5.55 4.18
C LEU A 137 6.79 7.01 4.13
N VAL A 138 5.96 7.82 3.48
CA VAL A 138 6.11 9.27 3.41
C VAL A 138 5.03 9.92 4.27
N ARG A 139 5.44 10.50 5.39
CA ARG A 139 4.58 11.22 6.32
C ARG A 139 4.61 12.71 5.99
N HIS A 140 3.45 13.31 5.83
CA HIS A 140 3.34 14.74 5.49
C HIS A 140 2.04 15.36 6.01
N GLY A 141 1.91 16.69 5.97
CA GLY A 141 0.69 17.36 6.33
C GLY A 141 -0.36 17.35 5.21
N GLN A 142 -1.63 17.47 5.59
CA GLN A 142 -2.73 17.84 4.69
C GLN A 142 -3.01 19.34 4.75
N PRO A 143 -3.81 19.92 3.84
CA PRO A 143 -4.31 21.28 3.99
C PRO A 143 -4.99 21.49 5.35
N MET A 144 -4.86 22.68 5.89
CA MET A 144 -5.46 23.03 7.18
C MET A 144 -6.97 22.76 7.16
N ARG A 145 -7.47 22.10 8.19
CA ARG A 145 -8.89 21.84 8.42
C ARG A 145 -9.40 22.73 9.53
N ARG A 146 -10.67 23.11 9.38
CA ARG A 146 -11.47 23.80 10.41
C ARG A 146 -12.59 22.86 10.82
N GLU A 147 -12.63 22.47 12.06
CA GLU A 147 -13.69 21.62 12.62
C GLU A 147 -14.38 22.30 13.79
N GLY A 148 -15.66 22.04 13.97
CA GLY A 148 -16.38 22.46 15.18
C GLY A 148 -15.85 21.64 16.37
N GLU A 149 -15.64 22.34 17.48
CA GLU A 149 -15.22 21.76 18.76
C GLU A 149 -16.34 21.96 19.78
N HIS A 150 -16.67 20.90 20.51
CA HIS A 150 -17.52 21.01 21.70
C HIS A 150 -16.61 20.97 22.93
N LYS A 151 -16.50 22.10 23.62
CA LYS A 151 -15.62 22.25 24.77
C LYS A 151 -16.24 21.65 26.02
N GLU A 152 -15.41 21.31 27.01
CA GLU A 152 -15.86 20.73 28.28
C GLU A 152 -16.78 21.65 29.06
N ASP A 153 -16.67 22.96 28.88
CA ASP A 153 -17.58 23.96 29.49
C ASP A 153 -18.96 24.04 28.80
N GLY A 154 -19.22 23.15 27.82
CA GLY A 154 -20.47 23.08 27.06
C GLY A 154 -20.61 24.15 25.98
N LYS A 155 -19.56 24.95 25.69
CA LYS A 155 -19.58 25.95 24.63
C LYS A 155 -19.06 25.40 23.32
N ASP A 156 -19.55 25.92 22.22
CA ASP A 156 -19.02 25.64 20.90
C ASP A 156 -17.68 26.37 20.70
N GLY A 157 -16.75 25.69 20.07
CA GLY A 157 -15.46 26.20 19.68
C GLY A 157 -15.13 25.87 18.23
N ILE A 158 -13.95 26.25 17.80
CA ILE A 158 -13.42 25.94 16.48
C ILE A 158 -11.98 25.51 16.65
N ALA A 159 -11.67 24.29 16.22
CA ALA A 159 -10.32 23.78 16.11
C ALA A 159 -9.78 24.01 14.70
N PHE A 160 -8.56 24.50 14.61
CA PHE A 160 -7.79 24.60 13.36
C PHE A 160 -6.56 23.71 13.51
N TYR A 161 -6.44 22.73 12.64
CA TYR A 161 -5.28 21.86 12.65
C TYR A 161 -4.92 21.37 11.25
N ARG A 162 -3.71 20.88 11.10
CA ARG A 162 -3.25 20.27 9.87
C ARG A 162 -3.16 18.78 10.08
N PRO A 163 -4.08 17.98 9.50
CA PRO A 163 -4.02 16.53 9.62
C PRO A 163 -2.71 15.99 9.05
N GLN A 164 -2.17 14.98 9.71
CA GLN A 164 -1.07 14.17 9.20
C GLN A 164 -1.62 13.12 8.24
N LYS A 165 -0.86 12.79 7.21
CA LYS A 165 -1.16 11.74 6.23
C LYS A 165 0.10 10.93 5.98
N ASP A 166 -0.09 9.62 5.86
CA ASP A 166 0.94 8.68 5.51
C ASP A 166 0.62 8.05 4.15
N ASP A 167 1.47 8.29 3.15
CA ASP A 167 1.46 7.62 1.86
C ASP A 167 2.55 6.54 1.85
N VAL A 168 2.34 5.45 1.10
CA VAL A 168 3.24 4.30 1.13
C VAL A 168 3.66 3.90 -0.27
N LEU A 169 4.93 3.59 -0.42
CA LEU A 169 5.54 3.11 -1.65
C LEU A 169 6.15 1.73 -1.40
N ILE A 170 6.13 0.87 -2.40
CA ILE A 170 6.80 -0.44 -2.38
C ILE A 170 7.66 -0.51 -3.63
N TYR A 171 8.98 -0.51 -3.47
CA TYR A 171 9.89 -0.72 -4.58
C TYR A 171 10.37 -2.18 -4.59
N ASP A 172 10.18 -2.85 -5.72
CA ASP A 172 10.63 -4.20 -6.00
C ASP A 172 11.86 -4.13 -6.92
N ALA A 173 13.03 -4.44 -6.36
CA ALA A 173 14.30 -4.31 -7.06
C ALA A 173 14.55 -5.42 -8.10
N GLU A 174 13.86 -6.56 -7.99
CA GLU A 174 14.03 -7.67 -8.93
C GLU A 174 13.45 -7.35 -10.31
N ILE A 175 12.32 -6.64 -10.32
CA ILE A 175 11.58 -6.34 -11.54
C ILE A 175 11.56 -4.84 -11.87
N ASP A 176 12.33 -4.04 -11.13
CA ASP A 176 12.39 -2.58 -11.24
C ASP A 176 11.00 -1.95 -11.32
N GLU A 177 10.19 -2.20 -10.31
CA GLU A 177 8.79 -1.75 -10.27
C GLU A 177 8.48 -1.06 -8.94
N ILE A 178 7.68 0.00 -9.00
CA ILE A 178 7.19 0.70 -7.81
C ILE A 178 5.68 0.66 -7.72
N GLY A 179 5.16 0.23 -6.57
CA GLY A 179 3.77 0.37 -6.17
C GLY A 179 3.58 1.62 -5.32
N VAL A 180 2.59 2.45 -5.63
CA VAL A 180 2.31 3.70 -4.94
C VAL A 180 0.91 3.67 -4.34
N ASN A 181 0.81 3.81 -3.01
CA ASN A 181 -0.42 4.05 -2.28
C ASN A 181 -0.49 5.54 -1.93
N ALA A 182 -1.04 6.34 -2.82
CA ALA A 182 -1.29 7.77 -2.63
C ALA A 182 -2.64 8.14 -3.24
N GLU A 183 -3.31 9.13 -2.67
CA GLU A 183 -4.68 9.49 -3.03
C GLU A 183 -4.76 10.20 -4.37
N THR A 184 -3.89 11.18 -4.59
CA THR A 184 -3.96 12.07 -5.76
C THR A 184 -2.93 11.71 -6.83
N LYS A 185 -3.23 12.03 -8.10
CA LYS A 185 -2.29 11.91 -9.21
C LYS A 185 -1.01 12.70 -8.94
N GLY A 186 -1.14 13.93 -8.43
CA GLY A 186 0.01 14.80 -8.16
C GLY A 186 0.94 14.25 -7.07
N GLU A 187 0.42 13.56 -6.05
CA GLU A 187 1.25 12.86 -5.04
C GLU A 187 2.02 11.72 -5.70
N ARG A 188 1.34 10.91 -6.53
CA ARG A 188 2.00 9.80 -7.24
C ARG A 188 3.14 10.29 -8.13
N GLU A 189 2.90 11.32 -8.93
CA GLU A 189 3.92 11.94 -9.80
C GLU A 189 5.10 12.49 -8.99
N LEU A 190 4.82 13.14 -7.83
CA LEU A 190 5.86 13.63 -6.94
C LEU A 190 6.77 12.50 -6.48
N TYR A 191 6.18 11.40 -5.99
CA TYR A 191 6.94 10.27 -5.47
C TYR A 191 7.75 9.54 -6.54
N LEU A 192 7.17 9.32 -7.72
CA LEU A 192 7.87 8.68 -8.84
C LEU A 192 9.10 9.49 -9.25
N ARG A 193 8.95 10.80 -9.41
CA ARG A 193 10.05 11.70 -9.75
C ARG A 193 11.11 11.75 -8.65
N THR A 194 10.70 11.85 -7.39
CA THR A 194 11.63 11.93 -6.26
C THR A 194 12.45 10.66 -6.11
N LEU A 195 11.81 9.48 -6.17
CA LEU A 195 12.53 8.21 -6.10
C LEU A 195 13.41 8.01 -7.34
N GLY A 196 12.90 8.28 -8.53
CA GLY A 196 13.67 8.19 -9.77
C GLY A 196 14.94 9.02 -9.69
N MET A 197 14.84 10.27 -9.24
CA MET A 197 15.99 11.16 -9.10
C MET A 197 16.99 10.67 -8.04
N VAL A 198 16.52 10.31 -6.84
CA VAL A 198 17.40 9.96 -5.70
C VAL A 198 18.05 8.59 -5.88
N LEU A 199 17.35 7.61 -6.44
CA LEU A 199 17.88 6.25 -6.57
C LEU A 199 18.60 6.00 -7.89
N PHE A 200 18.17 6.67 -8.96
CA PHE A 200 18.65 6.39 -10.32
C PHE A 200 19.25 7.61 -11.03
N GLY A 201 19.08 8.82 -10.48
CA GLY A 201 19.53 10.07 -11.09
C GLY A 201 18.64 10.56 -12.24
N GLU A 202 17.46 9.98 -12.41
CA GLU A 202 16.52 10.23 -13.51
C GLU A 202 15.11 10.48 -12.97
N ASP A 203 14.54 11.65 -13.20
CA ASP A 203 13.21 12.02 -12.71
C ASP A 203 12.05 11.30 -13.45
N ALA A 204 12.32 10.79 -14.65
CA ALA A 204 11.38 10.01 -15.49
C ALA A 204 11.68 8.50 -15.48
N HIS A 205 12.36 8.00 -14.44
CA HIS A 205 12.73 6.57 -14.36
C HIS A 205 11.50 5.64 -14.34
N PHE A 206 10.39 6.03 -13.69
CA PHE A 206 9.21 5.19 -13.58
C PHE A 206 8.11 5.63 -14.54
N GLU A 207 7.65 4.69 -15.35
CA GLU A 207 6.59 4.89 -16.33
C GLU A 207 5.35 4.04 -16.02
N ARG A 208 4.21 4.41 -16.62
CA ARG A 208 2.98 3.64 -16.51
C ARG A 208 3.11 2.33 -17.26
N ALA A 209 2.99 1.21 -16.56
CA ALA A 209 3.06 -0.13 -17.13
C ALA A 209 1.70 -0.84 -17.12
N GLU A 210 1.48 -1.71 -18.09
CA GLU A 210 0.35 -2.66 -18.09
C GLU A 210 0.70 -3.87 -17.24
N ARG A 211 0.38 -3.82 -15.94
CA ARG A 211 0.63 -4.93 -15.03
C ARG A 211 -0.52 -5.92 -14.98
N TYR A 212 -1.76 -5.44 -14.99
CA TYR A 212 -2.95 -6.28 -14.82
C TYR A 212 -3.89 -6.22 -16.01
N ASN A 213 -4.46 -7.39 -16.34
CA ASN A 213 -5.53 -7.51 -17.31
C ASN A 213 -6.62 -8.46 -16.81
N LEU A 214 -7.81 -8.38 -17.40
CA LEU A 214 -8.96 -9.23 -17.06
C LEU A 214 -9.32 -10.20 -18.18
N LYS A 215 -8.51 -10.29 -19.25
CA LYS A 215 -8.72 -11.23 -20.35
C LYS A 215 -8.90 -12.68 -19.88
N PRO A 216 -8.13 -13.20 -18.90
CA PRO A 216 -8.31 -14.57 -18.44
C PRO A 216 -9.73 -14.91 -17.99
N LEU A 217 -10.50 -13.97 -17.44
CA LEU A 217 -11.90 -14.21 -17.10
C LEU A 217 -12.80 -14.44 -18.33
N ILE A 218 -12.50 -13.77 -19.44
CA ILE A 218 -13.25 -13.86 -20.68
C ILE A 218 -12.82 -15.08 -21.49
N ASP A 219 -11.52 -15.33 -21.56
CA ASP A 219 -10.92 -16.35 -22.43
C ASP A 219 -11.02 -17.74 -21.80
N ASN A 220 -10.76 -17.84 -20.50
CA ASN A 220 -10.62 -19.12 -19.79
C ASN A 220 -11.81 -19.41 -18.84
N GLY A 221 -12.64 -18.41 -18.53
CA GLY A 221 -13.79 -18.56 -17.63
C GLY A 221 -13.40 -19.14 -16.25
N PRO A 222 -14.12 -20.18 -15.79
CA PRO A 222 -13.83 -20.81 -14.49
C PRO A 222 -12.39 -21.37 -14.37
N ALA A 223 -11.75 -21.75 -15.48
CA ALA A 223 -10.37 -22.23 -15.47
C ALA A 223 -9.36 -21.14 -15.03
N ALA A 224 -9.69 -19.85 -15.18
CA ALA A 224 -8.90 -18.75 -14.67
C ALA A 224 -8.84 -18.69 -13.13
N LEU A 225 -9.71 -19.41 -12.42
CA LEU A 225 -9.74 -19.45 -10.96
C LEU A 225 -9.06 -20.66 -10.34
N VAL A 226 -8.60 -21.63 -11.16
CA VAL A 226 -7.90 -22.80 -10.66
C VAL A 226 -6.68 -22.37 -9.84
N CYS A 227 -6.47 -22.98 -8.67
CA CYS A 227 -5.35 -22.68 -7.77
C CYS A 227 -4.67 -23.94 -7.19
N ALA A 228 -5.07 -25.12 -7.64
CA ALA A 228 -4.52 -26.40 -7.14
C ALA A 228 -3.01 -26.59 -7.38
N ASP A 229 -2.44 -25.85 -8.30
CA ASP A 229 -1.01 -25.80 -8.61
C ASP A 229 -0.23 -24.78 -7.75
N ILE A 230 -0.90 -24.05 -6.86
CA ILE A 230 -0.31 -23.07 -5.94
C ILE A 230 -0.46 -23.60 -4.51
N PRO A 231 0.55 -24.29 -3.95
CA PRO A 231 0.49 -24.80 -2.59
C PRO A 231 0.21 -23.69 -1.59
N GLY A 232 -0.75 -23.90 -0.70
CA GLY A 232 -1.21 -22.90 0.28
C GLY A 232 -2.51 -22.18 -0.11
N LEU A 233 -2.95 -22.29 -1.39
CA LEU A 233 -4.26 -21.80 -1.81
C LEU A 233 -5.27 -22.96 -1.92
N SER A 234 -6.40 -22.85 -1.20
CA SER A 234 -7.45 -23.86 -1.24
C SER A 234 -8.57 -23.55 -2.25
N ARG A 235 -8.90 -22.29 -2.43
CA ARG A 235 -10.00 -21.88 -3.31
C ARG A 235 -9.91 -20.42 -3.72
N VAL A 236 -10.30 -20.15 -4.98
CA VAL A 236 -10.53 -18.79 -5.49
C VAL A 236 -11.95 -18.72 -6.07
N ARG A 237 -12.68 -17.66 -5.73
CA ARG A 237 -14.03 -17.36 -6.27
C ARG A 237 -14.05 -15.99 -6.91
N PHE A 238 -14.75 -15.85 -8.03
CA PHE A 238 -15.01 -14.57 -8.68
C PHE A 238 -16.34 -13.99 -8.17
N VAL A 239 -16.28 -12.90 -7.39
CA VAL A 239 -17.44 -12.43 -6.62
C VAL A 239 -18.00 -11.09 -7.07
N GLU A 240 -17.21 -10.27 -7.79
CA GLU A 240 -17.68 -8.95 -8.22
C GLU A 240 -16.89 -8.48 -9.43
N PHE A 241 -17.52 -7.76 -10.33
CA PHE A 241 -16.85 -7.01 -11.39
C PHE A 241 -17.60 -5.73 -11.72
N GLY A 242 -16.86 -4.75 -12.23
CA GLY A 242 -17.40 -3.59 -12.91
C GLY A 242 -17.19 -3.71 -14.40
N ARG A 243 -18.12 -3.17 -15.16
CA ARG A 243 -17.99 -2.99 -16.61
C ARG A 243 -18.45 -1.61 -17.05
N MET A 244 -17.99 -1.22 -18.23
CA MET A 244 -18.35 0.03 -18.86
C MET A 244 -18.63 -0.21 -20.33
N TRP A 245 -19.62 0.50 -20.86
CA TRP A 245 -19.87 0.66 -22.28
C TRP A 245 -19.47 2.07 -22.70
N ASP A 246 -18.61 2.13 -23.68
CA ASP A 246 -18.15 3.39 -24.24
C ASP A 246 -19.25 4.02 -25.12
N GLY A 247 -19.32 5.35 -25.14
CA GLY A 247 -20.28 6.11 -25.93
C GLY A 247 -20.29 7.58 -25.53
N THR A 248 -21.17 8.38 -26.14
CA THR A 248 -21.33 9.80 -25.78
C THR A 248 -21.72 9.99 -24.30
N CYS A 249 -22.46 9.02 -23.75
CA CYS A 249 -22.81 8.92 -22.34
C CYS A 249 -22.38 7.53 -21.86
N PRO A 250 -21.18 7.37 -21.29
CA PRO A 250 -20.71 6.07 -20.83
C PRO A 250 -21.63 5.47 -19.76
N GLU A 251 -21.96 4.19 -19.93
CA GLU A 251 -22.77 3.43 -18.97
C GLU A 251 -21.89 2.54 -18.12
N TYR A 252 -22.19 2.48 -16.82
CA TYR A 252 -21.43 1.68 -15.84
C TYR A 252 -22.36 0.69 -15.15
N GLU A 253 -21.88 -0.54 -14.99
CA GLU A 253 -22.59 -1.59 -14.27
C GLU A 253 -21.63 -2.28 -13.30
N THR A 254 -22.15 -2.61 -12.12
CA THR A 254 -21.47 -3.50 -11.17
C THR A 254 -22.33 -4.74 -10.94
N ARG A 255 -21.73 -5.92 -11.04
CA ARG A 255 -22.34 -7.21 -10.72
C ARG A 255 -21.65 -7.88 -9.57
N ARG A 256 -22.42 -8.43 -8.63
CA ARG A 256 -21.91 -9.12 -7.45
C ARG A 256 -22.72 -10.38 -7.16
N SER A 257 -22.03 -11.45 -6.77
CA SER A 257 -22.60 -12.72 -6.31
C SER A 257 -21.60 -13.39 -5.34
N ASP A 258 -22.03 -14.42 -4.64
CA ASP A 258 -21.12 -15.28 -3.84
C ASP A 258 -20.15 -16.06 -4.75
N ASP A 259 -20.59 -16.43 -5.96
CA ASP A 259 -19.77 -16.94 -7.05
C ASP A 259 -20.44 -16.62 -8.39
N LEU A 260 -19.82 -15.78 -9.20
CA LEU A 260 -20.37 -15.32 -10.47
C LEU A 260 -20.35 -16.42 -11.54
N PHE A 261 -19.36 -17.31 -11.54
CA PHE A 261 -19.34 -18.40 -12.49
C PHE A 261 -20.39 -19.46 -12.18
N GLU A 262 -20.61 -19.78 -10.90
CA GLU A 262 -21.73 -20.65 -10.51
C GLU A 262 -23.08 -19.99 -10.86
N THR A 263 -23.22 -18.67 -10.63
CA THR A 263 -24.45 -17.93 -10.95
C THR A 263 -24.76 -17.92 -12.45
N TYR A 264 -23.72 -17.81 -13.27
CA TYR A 264 -23.89 -17.72 -14.74
C TYR A 264 -23.96 -19.10 -15.41
N GLY A 265 -23.43 -20.13 -14.78
CA GLY A 265 -23.35 -21.48 -15.37
C GLY A 265 -22.69 -21.43 -16.75
N GLY A 266 -23.28 -22.12 -17.73
CA GLY A 266 -22.76 -22.16 -19.11
C GLY A 266 -22.80 -20.80 -19.85
N ASP A 267 -23.54 -19.82 -19.36
CA ASP A 267 -23.72 -18.51 -20.03
C ASP A 267 -22.63 -17.49 -19.70
N TRP A 268 -21.63 -17.87 -18.90
CA TRP A 268 -20.62 -16.96 -18.40
C TRP A 268 -19.88 -16.19 -19.51
N ALA A 269 -19.52 -16.85 -20.60
CA ALA A 269 -18.81 -16.24 -21.71
C ALA A 269 -19.60 -15.10 -22.36
N ALA A 270 -20.87 -15.36 -22.69
CA ALA A 270 -21.76 -14.35 -23.26
C ALA A 270 -21.97 -13.16 -22.32
N ARG A 271 -22.09 -13.43 -21.01
CA ARG A 271 -22.29 -12.39 -19.99
C ARG A 271 -21.06 -11.52 -19.73
N LEU A 272 -19.86 -12.10 -19.73
CA LEU A 272 -18.61 -11.37 -19.48
C LEU A 272 -18.10 -10.62 -20.71
N SER A 273 -18.48 -11.03 -21.93
CA SER A 273 -18.11 -10.36 -23.18
C SER A 273 -18.88 -9.07 -23.46
N LEU A 274 -19.90 -8.76 -22.66
CA LEU A 274 -20.66 -7.52 -22.80
C LEU A 274 -19.91 -6.33 -22.19
N GLY A 275 -19.60 -5.34 -23.00
CA GLY A 275 -18.87 -4.15 -22.55
C GLY A 275 -17.41 -4.45 -22.18
N ARG A 276 -16.71 -3.45 -21.61
CA ARG A 276 -15.32 -3.56 -21.16
C ARG A 276 -15.24 -3.73 -19.64
N LEU A 277 -14.62 -4.78 -19.18
CA LEU A 277 -14.40 -4.98 -17.74
C LEU A 277 -13.45 -3.90 -17.18
N THR A 278 -13.84 -3.25 -16.11
CA THR A 278 -13.10 -2.16 -15.47
C THR A 278 -12.37 -2.59 -14.19
N TYR A 279 -12.87 -3.60 -13.51
CA TYR A 279 -12.22 -4.28 -12.39
C TYR A 279 -12.83 -5.66 -12.16
N ALA A 280 -12.10 -6.50 -11.47
CA ALA A 280 -12.58 -7.78 -10.95
C ALA A 280 -12.15 -7.95 -9.49
N LYS A 281 -13.03 -8.59 -8.70
CA LYS A 281 -12.79 -8.88 -7.28
C LYS A 281 -12.99 -10.36 -7.03
N PHE A 282 -12.03 -10.92 -6.31
CA PHE A 282 -11.96 -12.32 -5.97
C PHE A 282 -12.03 -12.50 -4.45
N LYS A 283 -12.52 -13.65 -4.02
CA LYS A 283 -12.33 -14.18 -2.68
C LYS A 283 -11.38 -15.35 -2.75
N VAL A 284 -10.31 -15.25 -1.96
CA VAL A 284 -9.22 -16.22 -1.91
C VAL A 284 -9.20 -16.86 -0.52
N ALA A 285 -9.27 -18.18 -0.49
CA ALA A 285 -9.15 -18.99 0.72
C ALA A 285 -7.77 -19.66 0.75
N PHE A 286 -7.15 -19.69 1.92
CA PHE A 286 -5.84 -20.25 2.17
C PHE A 286 -5.95 -21.54 2.99
N ASP A 287 -5.00 -22.43 2.86
CA ASP A 287 -4.95 -23.67 3.62
C ASP A 287 -4.81 -23.37 5.13
N GLY A 288 -5.72 -23.90 5.92
CA GLY A 288 -5.71 -23.72 7.37
C GLY A 288 -6.30 -22.41 7.88
N ASP A 289 -6.60 -21.43 7.01
CA ASP A 289 -7.28 -20.20 7.39
C ASP A 289 -8.79 -20.31 7.18
N LYS A 290 -9.57 -19.85 8.17
CA LYS A 290 -11.05 -19.81 8.09
C LYS A 290 -11.56 -18.57 7.37
N LYS A 291 -10.73 -17.54 7.22
CA LYS A 291 -11.12 -16.23 6.67
C LYS A 291 -10.64 -16.08 5.24
N GLU A 292 -11.58 -16.00 4.31
CA GLU A 292 -11.28 -15.64 2.93
C GLU A 292 -10.83 -14.17 2.84
N ARG A 293 -9.81 -13.90 2.03
CA ARG A 293 -9.34 -12.55 1.77
C ARG A 293 -9.85 -12.01 0.45
N SER A 294 -9.93 -10.70 0.36
CA SER A 294 -10.42 -10.01 -0.84
C SER A 294 -9.25 -9.55 -1.69
N VAL A 295 -9.20 -10.00 -2.94
CA VAL A 295 -8.25 -9.55 -3.96
C VAL A 295 -9.02 -8.81 -5.03
N MET A 296 -8.69 -7.56 -5.32
CA MET A 296 -9.26 -6.79 -6.41
C MET A 296 -8.15 -6.30 -7.32
N ILE A 297 -8.34 -6.51 -8.62
CA ILE A 297 -7.46 -5.97 -9.66
C ILE A 297 -8.27 -5.09 -10.61
N ARG A 298 -7.64 -4.01 -11.05
CA ARG A 298 -8.14 -3.11 -12.08
C ARG A 298 -7.07 -2.98 -13.16
N PRO A 299 -7.41 -3.27 -14.42
CA PRO A 299 -6.53 -2.89 -15.52
C PRO A 299 -6.27 -1.36 -15.46
N VAL A 300 -5.16 -0.87 -15.69
CA VAL A 300 -3.92 -1.34 -16.29
C VAL A 300 -2.94 -1.78 -15.18
N ASN A 301 -2.95 -1.12 -14.02
CA ASN A 301 -1.86 -1.20 -13.05
C ASN A 301 -2.31 -1.07 -11.58
N VAL A 302 -3.58 -1.30 -11.25
CA VAL A 302 -4.07 -1.14 -9.87
C VAL A 302 -4.43 -2.49 -9.27
N ALA A 303 -3.93 -2.76 -8.05
CA ALA A 303 -4.38 -3.88 -7.24
C ALA A 303 -4.66 -3.48 -5.79
N ARG A 304 -5.66 -4.15 -5.21
CA ARG A 304 -6.04 -3.99 -3.80
C ARG A 304 -6.19 -5.36 -3.15
N TYR A 305 -5.27 -5.71 -2.28
CA TYR A 305 -5.31 -6.87 -1.39
C TYR A 305 -4.40 -6.63 -0.19
N GLU A 306 -4.63 -7.35 0.90
CA GLU A 306 -3.77 -7.33 2.09
C GLU A 306 -2.39 -7.89 1.70
N ARG A 307 -1.31 -7.26 2.19
CA ARG A 307 0.08 -7.63 1.87
C ARG A 307 0.78 -8.14 3.13
N ASP A 308 0.30 -9.26 3.57
CA ASP A 308 0.83 -10.04 4.69
C ASP A 308 1.61 -11.29 4.20
N ALA A 309 1.80 -12.25 5.08
CA ALA A 309 2.54 -13.48 4.81
C ALA A 309 2.08 -14.25 3.55
N ASP A 310 0.81 -14.10 3.14
CA ASP A 310 0.23 -14.82 2.00
C ASP A 310 0.29 -14.02 0.68
N THR A 311 0.93 -12.86 0.68
CA THR A 311 1.08 -12.00 -0.51
C THR A 311 1.68 -12.75 -1.69
N SER A 312 2.74 -13.52 -1.45
CA SER A 312 3.44 -14.29 -2.47
C SER A 312 2.54 -15.31 -3.16
N LEU A 313 1.60 -15.92 -2.42
CA LEU A 313 0.65 -16.91 -2.97
C LEU A 313 -0.37 -16.24 -3.89
N VAL A 314 -0.89 -15.06 -3.50
CA VAL A 314 -1.79 -14.27 -4.35
C VAL A 314 -1.08 -13.84 -5.64
N GLU A 315 0.15 -13.34 -5.52
CA GLU A 315 0.94 -12.90 -6.68
C GLU A 315 1.30 -14.08 -7.59
N ALA A 316 1.68 -15.25 -7.02
CA ALA A 316 1.93 -16.46 -7.79
C ALA A 316 0.68 -16.89 -8.58
N TRP A 317 -0.51 -16.86 -7.96
CA TRP A 317 -1.76 -17.16 -8.63
C TRP A 317 -2.07 -16.18 -9.75
N LEU A 318 -1.95 -14.85 -9.51
CA LEU A 318 -2.18 -13.83 -10.52
C LEU A 318 -1.26 -14.00 -11.73
N LYS A 319 0.02 -14.34 -11.51
CA LYS A 319 0.99 -14.64 -12.56
C LYS A 319 0.62 -15.92 -13.32
N ALA A 320 0.39 -17.02 -12.60
CA ALA A 320 0.08 -18.32 -13.19
C ALA A 320 -1.21 -18.32 -14.03
N ARG A 321 -2.18 -17.49 -13.68
CA ARG A 321 -3.46 -17.35 -14.42
C ARG A 321 -3.44 -16.25 -15.48
N GLY A 322 -2.32 -15.55 -15.65
CA GLY A 322 -2.18 -14.50 -16.68
C GLY A 322 -2.90 -13.20 -16.37
N PHE A 323 -3.35 -13.01 -15.12
CA PHE A 323 -3.89 -11.71 -14.68
C PHE A 323 -2.80 -10.67 -14.51
N TRP A 324 -1.58 -11.09 -14.17
CA TRP A 324 -0.39 -10.26 -14.09
C TRP A 324 0.51 -10.52 -15.30
N LYS A 325 0.78 -9.48 -16.05
CA LYS A 325 1.74 -9.48 -17.16
C LYS A 325 3.09 -9.02 -16.62
N LEU A 326 4.12 -9.84 -16.80
CA LEU A 326 5.51 -9.36 -16.68
C LEU A 326 5.82 -8.59 -17.95
N GLN A 327 6.41 -7.41 -17.84
CA GLN A 327 6.94 -6.72 -19.01
C GLN A 327 8.13 -7.53 -19.58
N THR A 328 7.95 -8.05 -20.77
CA THR A 328 9.04 -8.60 -21.59
C THR A 328 9.39 -7.59 -22.66
N GLU A 329 10.66 -7.54 -23.08
CA GLU A 329 11.19 -6.59 -24.10
C GLU A 329 10.43 -6.58 -25.44
N ALA A 330 9.45 -7.48 -25.63
CA ALA A 330 8.71 -7.65 -26.87
C ALA A 330 7.43 -6.78 -27.00
N ASP A 331 6.99 -6.11 -25.93
CA ASP A 331 5.73 -5.36 -25.92
C ASP A 331 5.87 -3.85 -26.23
N SER A 332 7.04 -3.39 -26.70
CA SER A 332 7.28 -1.97 -27.01
C SER A 332 6.78 -1.50 -28.39
N ASP A 333 6.32 -2.41 -29.25
CA ASP A 333 5.74 -2.09 -30.57
C ASP A 333 4.35 -2.73 -30.70
N ASP A 334 3.30 -2.05 -30.27
CA ASP A 334 2.01 -1.86 -30.93
C ASP A 334 0.94 -1.33 -29.97
N ASP A 335 0.17 -0.34 -30.46
CA ASP A 335 -1.08 0.18 -29.92
C ASP A 335 -1.04 1.18 -28.76
N PHE A 336 -0.32 2.31 -28.93
CA PHE A 336 -0.68 3.56 -28.27
C PHE A 336 -1.63 4.39 -29.15
N GLU A 337 -2.91 4.09 -29.16
CA GLU A 337 -3.94 5.09 -29.45
C GLU A 337 -4.74 5.43 -28.20
N VAL A 338 -4.39 6.58 -27.67
CA VAL A 338 -5.20 7.63 -27.00
C VAL A 338 -6.42 7.21 -26.22
N LEU A 339 -6.33 7.32 -24.89
CA LEU A 339 -7.45 7.77 -24.05
C LEU A 339 -6.94 8.79 -23.02
N GLU A 340 -6.57 10.00 -23.50
CA GLU A 340 -6.66 11.21 -22.69
C GLU A 340 -8.08 11.74 -22.87
N SER A 341 -8.85 11.70 -21.80
CA SER A 341 -9.92 12.62 -21.38
C SER A 341 -11.05 11.89 -20.63
N ALA A 342 -11.02 11.93 -19.34
CA ALA A 342 -12.13 12.27 -18.45
C ALA A 342 -11.69 12.19 -16.99
#